data_66c964ce9959d3993706fa0585cce28e
#
_entry.id   66c964ce9959d3993706fa0585cce28e
#
_cell.length_a   1.000
_cell.length_b   1.000
_cell.length_c   1.000
_cell.angle_alpha   90.00
_cell.angle_beta   90.00
_cell.angle_gamma   90.00
#
_symmetry.space_group_name_H-M   'P 1'
#
loop_
_entity.id
_entity.type
_entity.pdbx_description
1 polymer ?
#
loop_
_entity_poly.entity_id
_entity_poly.type
_entity_poly.pdbx_seq_one_letter_code
_entity_poly.pdbx_strand_id
1 'polypeptide(L)'
;MANRWTEKQLKAIRTNGCNILVAARMVVVTFTKAAAAEMKQRIREALDAMLQENPGNERLIRQMTLIHNAPITTIDSFCLNIVRNYFTDIELDPGFRIADEGEMKLLENDVMEEMLEEYYASENQVFFDFVDAYGTGRDDTKIVDIILKLYRFARSYPWPEEWFKDCLCIYRQADIDTAEQNAAIGYLFDTVRRRFKDYDRQYQKLESICNEPDGPLMYAAAVQSDHAGIRQILDTQSYEELVRKVRLLSFETLGRSRSKDISEVKKAAVKQIRDEYKAYVTKTLQAKLFTKEFANLLEDIRENKPAVEMMMTLAQDFYRRMDTEKRERNVIDFNDMEHM
;
A
#
# COMPACT_ATOMS: atom_id res chain seq x y z
N MET A 1 -14.15 30.74 -15.22
CA MET A 1 -14.41 29.50 -15.94
C MET A 1 -15.52 28.76 -15.21
N ALA A 2 -16.68 28.54 -15.85
CA ALA A 2 -17.79 27.84 -15.23
C ALA A 2 -17.38 26.37 -14.99
N ASN A 3 -17.24 25.98 -13.74
CA ASN A 3 -16.94 24.61 -13.34
C ASN A 3 -18.18 23.77 -13.69
N ARG A 4 -18.11 23.02 -14.78
CA ARG A 4 -19.18 22.08 -15.20
C ARG A 4 -19.19 20.87 -14.29
N TRP A 5 -20.36 20.52 -13.76
CA TRP A 5 -20.60 19.25 -13.09
C TRP A 5 -20.21 18.08 -14.00
N THR A 6 -19.58 17.04 -13.45
CA THR A 6 -19.38 15.79 -14.19
C THR A 6 -20.73 15.13 -14.46
N GLU A 7 -20.82 14.30 -15.51
CA GLU A 7 -22.06 13.57 -15.82
C GLU A 7 -22.58 12.73 -14.65
N LYS A 8 -21.69 12.15 -13.85
CA LYS A 8 -22.04 11.37 -12.66
C LYS A 8 -22.65 12.23 -11.56
N GLN A 9 -22.12 13.43 -11.34
CA GLN A 9 -22.67 14.40 -10.38
C GLN A 9 -24.03 14.90 -10.83
N LEU A 10 -24.20 15.23 -12.13
CA LEU A 10 -25.49 15.62 -12.71
C LEU A 10 -26.51 14.48 -12.65
N LYS A 11 -26.09 13.24 -12.86
CA LYS A 11 -26.95 12.07 -12.73
C LYS A 11 -27.45 11.88 -11.31
N ALA A 12 -26.59 12.04 -10.29
CA ALA A 12 -26.99 11.99 -8.87
C ALA A 12 -28.03 13.07 -8.53
N ILE A 13 -27.86 14.29 -9.08
CA ILE A 13 -28.79 15.43 -8.87
C ILE A 13 -30.12 15.22 -9.63
N ARG A 14 -30.11 14.60 -10.81
CA ARG A 14 -31.27 14.48 -11.71
C ARG A 14 -32.01 13.15 -11.61
N THR A 15 -31.53 12.17 -10.83
CA THR A 15 -32.19 10.83 -10.75
C THR A 15 -33.59 10.95 -10.16
N ASN A 16 -34.61 10.73 -11.00
CA ASN A 16 -36.03 10.75 -10.66
C ASN A 16 -36.49 9.33 -10.33
N GLY A 17 -37.36 9.16 -9.35
CA GLY A 17 -38.05 7.88 -9.12
C GLY A 17 -37.67 7.11 -7.87
N CYS A 18 -36.63 7.46 -7.16
CA CYS A 18 -36.45 7.04 -5.79
C CYS A 18 -36.79 8.20 -4.87
N ASN A 19 -37.51 7.93 -3.79
CA ASN A 19 -37.60 8.88 -2.69
C ASN A 19 -36.15 9.31 -2.39
N ILE A 20 -35.85 10.57 -2.66
CA ILE A 20 -34.51 11.04 -2.48
C ILE A 20 -34.30 11.15 -1.01
N LEU A 21 -33.88 10.10 -0.53
CA LEU A 21 -32.98 9.93 0.56
C LEU A 21 -31.54 10.15 0.09
N VAL A 22 -31.26 11.18 -0.73
CA VAL A 22 -29.90 11.63 -0.95
C VAL A 22 -29.28 11.98 0.40
N ALA A 23 -30.08 12.53 1.32
CA ALA A 23 -29.66 12.75 2.69
C ALA A 23 -29.50 11.47 3.54
N ALA A 24 -30.14 10.34 3.17
CA ALA A 24 -30.12 9.13 4.00
C ALA A 24 -29.46 7.92 3.33
N ARG A 25 -29.07 8.01 2.06
CA ARG A 25 -28.43 6.92 1.30
C ARG A 25 -27.12 7.30 0.60
N MET A 26 -26.74 8.55 0.60
CA MET A 26 -25.50 9.01 -0.02
C MET A 26 -24.76 9.91 0.97
N VAL A 27 -23.57 9.48 1.34
CA VAL A 27 -22.60 10.27 2.08
C VAL A 27 -21.65 10.89 1.05
N VAL A 28 -21.39 12.18 1.18
CA VAL A 28 -20.42 12.88 0.35
C VAL A 28 -19.28 13.32 1.26
N VAL A 29 -18.13 12.71 1.08
CA VAL A 29 -16.94 13.02 1.88
C VAL A 29 -15.85 13.66 1.01
N THR A 30 -15.10 14.56 1.63
CA THR A 30 -13.97 15.27 1.03
C THR A 30 -12.79 15.25 1.99
N PHE A 31 -11.61 15.63 1.50
CA PHE A 31 -10.41 15.71 2.35
C PHE A 31 -10.33 17.03 3.15
N THR A 32 -11.00 18.10 2.70
CA THR A 32 -10.91 19.39 3.37
C THR A 32 -12.30 19.96 3.68
N LYS A 33 -12.41 20.68 4.80
CA LYS A 33 -13.63 21.40 5.19
C LYS A 33 -14.05 22.41 4.12
N ALA A 34 -13.09 23.08 3.48
CA ALA A 34 -13.36 24.03 2.41
C ALA A 34 -14.02 23.37 1.19
N ALA A 35 -13.51 22.21 0.75
CA ALA A 35 -14.10 21.47 -0.36
C ALA A 35 -15.50 20.94 -0.04
N ALA A 36 -15.75 20.51 1.20
CA ALA A 36 -17.07 20.09 1.65
C ALA A 36 -18.07 21.26 1.63
N ALA A 37 -17.66 22.43 2.14
CA ALA A 37 -18.48 23.64 2.14
C ALA A 37 -18.77 24.13 0.71
N GLU A 38 -17.76 24.14 -0.18
CA GLU A 38 -17.94 24.50 -1.59
C GLU A 38 -18.92 23.54 -2.29
N MET A 39 -18.78 22.23 -2.07
CA MET A 39 -19.71 21.26 -2.65
C MET A 39 -21.14 21.46 -2.15
N LYS A 40 -21.33 21.72 -0.85
CA LYS A 40 -22.64 22.00 -0.26
C LYS A 40 -23.25 23.27 -0.87
N GLN A 41 -22.45 24.31 -1.03
CA GLN A 41 -22.86 25.56 -1.66
C GLN A 41 -23.29 25.35 -3.13
N ARG A 42 -22.51 24.62 -3.92
CA ARG A 42 -22.83 24.32 -5.32
C ARG A 42 -24.11 23.52 -5.48
N ILE A 43 -24.35 22.54 -4.60
CA ILE A 43 -25.61 21.78 -4.62
C ILE A 43 -26.79 22.69 -4.30
N ARG A 44 -26.62 23.58 -3.32
CA ARG A 44 -27.64 24.56 -2.97
C ARG A 44 -27.98 25.48 -4.14
N GLU A 45 -26.98 26.07 -4.78
CA GLU A 45 -27.15 26.95 -5.94
C GLU A 45 -27.86 26.22 -7.10
N ALA A 46 -27.52 24.95 -7.35
CA ALA A 46 -28.18 24.14 -8.36
C ALA A 46 -29.66 23.87 -8.02
N LEU A 47 -29.97 23.60 -6.74
CA LEU A 47 -31.33 23.40 -6.28
C LEU A 47 -32.16 24.71 -6.39
N ASP A 48 -31.54 25.86 -6.01
CA ASP A 48 -32.17 27.18 -6.15
C ASP A 48 -32.51 27.48 -7.61
N ALA A 49 -31.58 27.26 -8.55
CA ALA A 49 -31.83 27.46 -9.98
C ALA A 49 -33.00 26.57 -10.50
N MET A 50 -33.02 25.27 -10.10
CA MET A 50 -34.09 24.35 -10.47
C MET A 50 -35.46 24.77 -9.86
N LEU A 51 -35.46 25.33 -8.66
CA LEU A 51 -36.64 25.80 -8.00
C LEU A 51 -37.20 27.09 -8.66
N GLN A 52 -36.30 27.99 -9.15
CA GLN A 52 -36.71 29.15 -9.94
C GLN A 52 -37.42 28.77 -11.24
N GLU A 53 -36.96 27.68 -11.90
CA GLU A 53 -37.62 27.14 -13.09
C GLU A 53 -38.97 26.47 -12.77
N ASN A 54 -39.13 25.90 -11.55
CA ASN A 54 -40.30 25.17 -11.10
C ASN A 54 -40.70 25.55 -9.66
N PRO A 55 -41.27 26.75 -9.40
CA PRO A 55 -41.48 27.28 -8.06
C PRO A 55 -42.47 26.46 -7.19
N GLY A 56 -43.34 25.65 -7.81
CA GLY A 56 -44.33 24.82 -7.12
C GLY A 56 -43.87 23.39 -6.86
N ASN A 57 -42.63 23.05 -7.11
CA ASN A 57 -42.16 21.69 -6.94
C ASN A 57 -41.82 21.39 -5.46
N GLU A 58 -42.81 20.78 -4.78
CA GLU A 58 -42.68 20.42 -3.34
C GLU A 58 -41.43 19.59 -3.03
N ARG A 59 -40.99 18.77 -3.98
CA ARG A 59 -39.79 17.96 -3.82
C ARG A 59 -38.53 18.81 -3.76
N LEU A 60 -38.38 19.82 -4.62
CA LEU A 60 -37.23 20.75 -4.60
C LEU A 60 -37.24 21.60 -3.31
N ILE A 61 -38.40 22.05 -2.88
CA ILE A 61 -38.57 22.78 -1.62
C ILE A 61 -38.08 21.92 -0.44
N ARG A 62 -38.51 20.66 -0.40
CA ARG A 62 -38.06 19.71 0.63
C ARG A 62 -36.55 19.48 0.57
N GLN A 63 -35.94 19.34 -0.63
CA GLN A 63 -34.49 19.17 -0.77
C GLN A 63 -33.73 20.39 -0.29
N MET A 64 -34.19 21.59 -0.55
CA MET A 64 -33.62 22.82 -0.04
C MET A 64 -33.57 22.88 1.49
N THR A 65 -34.64 22.39 2.13
CA THR A 65 -34.67 22.26 3.60
C THR A 65 -33.69 21.20 4.12
N LEU A 66 -33.59 20.05 3.44
CA LEU A 66 -32.76 18.91 3.86
C LEU A 66 -31.26 19.12 3.62
N ILE A 67 -30.87 19.99 2.66
CA ILE A 67 -29.45 20.19 2.33
C ILE A 67 -28.62 20.68 3.51
N HIS A 68 -29.22 21.41 4.44
CA HIS A 68 -28.54 21.90 5.64
C HIS A 68 -28.05 20.75 6.52
N ASN A 69 -28.84 19.66 6.62
CA ASN A 69 -28.53 18.49 7.43
C ASN A 69 -27.91 17.34 6.61
N ALA A 70 -27.66 17.56 5.31
CA ALA A 70 -27.03 16.54 4.48
C ALA A 70 -25.58 16.31 4.93
N PRO A 71 -25.14 15.05 5.06
CA PRO A 71 -23.78 14.69 5.47
C PRO A 71 -22.79 14.91 4.33
N ILE A 72 -22.51 16.20 4.04
CA ILE A 72 -21.47 16.65 3.12
C ILE A 72 -20.34 17.23 3.98
N THR A 73 -19.30 16.46 4.20
CA THR A 73 -18.31 16.76 5.23
C THR A 73 -16.94 16.12 4.91
N THR A 74 -15.95 16.30 5.77
CA THR A 74 -14.69 15.54 5.69
C THR A 74 -14.89 14.11 6.21
N ILE A 75 -14.00 13.20 5.81
CA ILE A 75 -14.00 11.80 6.29
C ILE A 75 -13.99 11.79 7.82
N ASP A 76 -13.03 12.48 8.45
CA ASP A 76 -12.91 12.54 9.92
C ASP A 76 -14.19 13.05 10.60
N SER A 77 -14.80 14.12 10.04
CA SER A 77 -16.04 14.67 10.61
C SER A 77 -17.23 13.71 10.45
N PHE A 78 -17.23 12.89 9.38
CA PHE A 78 -18.23 11.85 9.19
C PHE A 78 -18.01 10.71 10.20
N CYS A 79 -16.79 10.20 10.34
CA CYS A 79 -16.45 9.17 11.33
C CYS A 79 -16.76 9.66 12.75
N LEU A 80 -16.35 10.87 13.12
CA LEU A 80 -16.67 11.46 14.42
C LEU A 80 -18.18 11.54 14.69
N ASN A 81 -18.98 11.84 13.66
CA ASN A 81 -20.43 11.87 13.82
C ASN A 81 -21.00 10.47 14.08
N ILE A 82 -20.48 9.44 13.41
CA ILE A 82 -20.85 8.05 13.67
C ILE A 82 -20.48 7.67 15.11
N VAL A 83 -19.23 7.87 15.50
CA VAL A 83 -18.75 7.56 16.86
C VAL A 83 -19.62 8.24 17.92
N ARG A 84 -19.97 9.53 17.75
CA ARG A 84 -20.82 10.27 18.68
C ARG A 84 -22.28 9.78 18.76
N ASN A 85 -22.79 9.19 17.68
CA ASN A 85 -24.16 8.67 17.66
C ASN A 85 -24.25 7.22 18.16
N TYR A 86 -23.16 6.46 18.06
CA TYR A 86 -23.12 5.04 18.37
C TYR A 86 -22.08 4.71 19.47
N PHE A 87 -21.70 5.69 20.30
CA PHE A 87 -20.70 5.52 21.35
C PHE A 87 -21.00 4.37 22.31
N THR A 88 -22.29 4.07 22.57
CA THR A 88 -22.71 2.94 23.42
C THR A 88 -22.39 1.58 22.78
N ASP A 89 -22.46 1.48 21.45
CA ASP A 89 -22.23 0.22 20.73
C ASP A 89 -20.75 -0.14 20.68
N ILE A 90 -19.88 0.86 20.80
CA ILE A 90 -18.40 0.72 20.83
C ILE A 90 -17.81 0.86 22.23
N GLU A 91 -18.66 0.86 23.26
CA GLU A 91 -18.27 0.95 24.68
C GLU A 91 -17.38 2.17 24.99
N LEU A 92 -17.67 3.30 24.35
CA LEU A 92 -16.97 4.57 24.55
C LEU A 92 -17.76 5.47 25.50
N ASP A 93 -17.06 6.16 26.42
CA ASP A 93 -17.71 7.15 27.29
C ASP A 93 -18.20 8.35 26.46
N PRO A 94 -19.45 8.84 26.66
CA PRO A 94 -19.99 9.97 25.91
C PRO A 94 -19.20 11.28 26.06
N GLY A 95 -18.41 11.41 27.11
CA GLY A 95 -17.53 12.56 27.37
C GLY A 95 -16.17 12.48 26.69
N PHE A 96 -15.96 11.52 25.78
CA PHE A 96 -14.68 11.37 25.09
C PHE A 96 -14.28 12.66 24.37
N ARG A 97 -12.99 12.88 24.27
CA ARG A 97 -12.40 13.98 23.51
C ARG A 97 -11.36 13.49 22.50
N ILE A 98 -11.13 14.28 21.49
CA ILE A 98 -10.05 14.03 20.54
C ILE A 98 -8.78 14.62 21.15
N ALA A 99 -7.74 13.78 21.34
CA ALA A 99 -6.44 14.21 21.79
C ALA A 99 -5.70 14.95 20.67
N ASP A 100 -4.91 15.95 21.03
CA ASP A 100 -4.03 16.60 20.06
C ASP A 100 -2.76 15.76 19.81
N GLU A 101 -2.03 16.12 18.74
CA GLU A 101 -0.84 15.38 18.32
C GLU A 101 0.27 15.40 19.39
N GLY A 102 0.41 16.50 20.13
CA GLY A 102 1.39 16.63 21.21
C GLY A 102 1.09 15.71 22.38
N GLU A 103 -0.18 15.66 22.80
CA GLU A 103 -0.67 14.77 23.84
C GLU A 103 -0.50 13.30 23.46
N MET A 104 -0.85 12.95 22.22
CA MET A 104 -0.67 11.57 21.73
C MET A 104 0.80 11.15 21.71
N LYS A 105 1.71 12.06 21.34
CA LYS A 105 3.14 11.77 21.35
C LYS A 105 3.71 11.57 22.75
N LEU A 106 3.23 12.32 23.72
CA LEU A 106 3.61 12.11 25.12
C LEU A 106 3.11 10.75 25.60
N LEU A 107 1.86 10.42 25.31
CA LEU A 107 1.28 9.12 25.65
C LEU A 107 2.03 7.96 25.00
N GLU A 108 2.39 8.09 23.71
CA GLU A 108 3.23 7.10 23.01
C GLU A 108 4.56 6.87 23.74
N ASN A 109 5.20 7.94 24.23
CA ASN A 109 6.46 7.82 24.94
C ASN A 109 6.29 7.15 26.32
N ASP A 110 5.30 7.58 27.11
CA ASP A 110 5.03 7.04 28.45
C ASP A 110 4.74 5.54 28.37
N VAL A 111 3.84 5.12 27.48
CA VAL A 111 3.48 3.71 27.27
C VAL A 111 4.66 2.88 26.75
N MET A 112 5.49 3.47 25.88
CA MET A 112 6.67 2.78 25.35
C MET A 112 7.70 2.54 26.43
N GLU A 113 7.99 3.55 27.27
CA GLU A 113 8.94 3.45 28.36
C GLU A 113 8.51 2.38 29.36
N GLU A 114 7.27 2.44 29.85
CA GLU A 114 6.71 1.46 30.78
C GLU A 114 6.75 0.03 30.20
N MET A 115 6.33 -0.14 28.95
CA MET A 115 6.36 -1.44 28.28
C MET A 115 7.77 -2.01 28.21
N LEU A 116 8.75 -1.22 27.77
CA LEU A 116 10.14 -1.69 27.62
C LEU A 116 10.76 -2.01 28.98
N GLU A 117 10.49 -1.19 30.05
CA GLU A 117 10.95 -1.49 31.40
C GLU A 117 10.44 -2.86 31.88
N GLU A 118 9.16 -3.19 31.64
CA GLU A 118 8.61 -4.50 31.98
C GLU A 118 9.29 -5.64 31.21
N TYR A 119 9.55 -5.46 29.90
CA TYR A 119 10.26 -6.47 29.10
C TYR A 119 11.69 -6.66 29.60
N TYR A 120 12.40 -5.61 30.01
CA TYR A 120 13.73 -5.72 30.62
C TYR A 120 13.67 -6.45 31.99
N ALA A 121 12.64 -6.20 32.78
CA ALA A 121 12.46 -6.85 34.07
C ALA A 121 12.03 -8.33 33.96
N SER A 122 11.49 -8.74 32.81
CA SER A 122 10.95 -10.10 32.62
C SER A 122 11.99 -11.21 32.43
N GLU A 123 13.29 -10.89 32.34
CA GLU A 123 14.39 -11.81 32.07
C GLU A 123 14.18 -12.68 30.79
N ASN A 124 13.42 -12.18 29.81
CA ASN A 124 13.12 -12.89 28.58
C ASN A 124 14.33 -12.92 27.64
N GLN A 125 14.96 -14.08 27.50
CA GLN A 125 16.15 -14.20 26.66
C GLN A 125 15.89 -13.86 25.19
N VAL A 126 14.71 -14.19 24.63
CA VAL A 126 14.36 -13.86 23.24
C VAL A 126 14.28 -12.34 23.03
N PHE A 127 13.80 -11.61 24.05
CA PHE A 127 13.80 -10.14 24.03
C PHE A 127 15.23 -9.59 24.05
N PHE A 128 16.10 -10.12 24.91
CA PHE A 128 17.50 -9.69 24.94
C PHE A 128 18.23 -9.99 23.63
N ASP A 129 18.04 -11.18 23.07
CA ASP A 129 18.63 -11.54 21.77
C ASP A 129 18.15 -10.60 20.64
N PHE A 130 16.87 -10.18 20.70
CA PHE A 130 16.31 -9.18 19.79
C PHE A 130 16.96 -7.80 19.99
N VAL A 131 17.09 -7.35 21.24
CA VAL A 131 17.74 -6.07 21.58
C VAL A 131 19.19 -6.06 21.12
N ASP A 132 19.92 -7.12 21.36
CA ASP A 132 21.34 -7.26 20.94
C ASP A 132 21.48 -7.24 19.40
N ALA A 133 20.56 -7.86 18.68
CA ALA A 133 20.60 -7.93 17.22
C ALA A 133 20.18 -6.62 16.53
N TYR A 134 19.19 -5.91 17.07
CA TYR A 134 18.55 -4.76 16.41
C TYR A 134 18.78 -3.43 17.12
N GLY A 135 19.15 -3.43 18.38
CA GLY A 135 19.52 -2.23 19.13
C GLY A 135 20.86 -1.64 18.68
N THR A 136 21.20 -0.47 19.19
CA THR A 136 22.49 0.18 18.95
C THR A 136 23.53 -0.19 20.01
N GLY A 137 23.13 -0.90 21.06
CA GLY A 137 23.94 -1.21 22.23
C GLY A 137 24.21 -0.01 23.15
N ARG A 138 23.61 1.16 22.86
CA ARG A 138 23.75 2.38 23.66
C ARG A 138 22.42 2.88 24.21
N ASP A 139 21.35 2.73 23.45
CA ASP A 139 19.99 3.16 23.77
C ASP A 139 18.97 2.34 22.97
N ASP A 140 17.70 2.46 23.34
CA ASP A 140 16.58 1.75 22.71
C ASP A 140 15.94 2.50 21.54
N THR A 141 16.52 3.62 21.12
CA THR A 141 15.93 4.51 20.09
C THR A 141 15.56 3.73 18.82
N LYS A 142 16.42 2.82 18.39
CA LYS A 142 16.17 2.03 17.16
C LYS A 142 15.04 1.01 17.35
N ILE A 143 14.92 0.41 18.53
CA ILE A 143 13.85 -0.53 18.88
C ILE A 143 12.52 0.22 18.94
N VAL A 144 12.49 1.36 19.64
CA VAL A 144 11.33 2.27 19.70
C VAL A 144 10.89 2.67 18.29
N ASP A 145 11.82 3.08 17.43
CA ASP A 145 11.53 3.44 16.04
C ASP A 145 10.89 2.28 15.24
N ILE A 146 11.37 1.06 15.46
CA ILE A 146 10.81 -0.13 14.80
C ILE A 146 9.38 -0.37 15.29
N ILE A 147 9.16 -0.38 16.60
CA ILE A 147 7.84 -0.61 17.20
C ILE A 147 6.84 0.45 16.73
N LEU A 148 7.20 1.74 16.79
CA LEU A 148 6.35 2.83 16.33
C LEU A 148 6.02 2.76 14.84
N LYS A 149 6.99 2.36 14.00
CA LYS A 149 6.73 2.15 12.56
C LYS A 149 5.73 1.03 12.32
N LEU A 150 5.87 -0.10 13.01
CA LEU A 150 4.95 -1.23 12.90
C LEU A 150 3.56 -0.86 13.43
N TYR A 151 3.48 -0.19 14.57
CA TYR A 151 2.25 0.32 15.16
C TYR A 151 1.49 1.23 14.18
N ARG A 152 2.17 2.25 13.64
CA ARG A 152 1.56 3.18 12.68
C ARG A 152 1.16 2.50 11.38
N PHE A 153 1.96 1.53 10.93
CA PHE A 153 1.65 0.77 9.71
C PHE A 153 0.45 -0.16 9.93
N ALA A 154 0.38 -0.88 11.05
CA ALA A 154 -0.75 -1.72 11.40
C ALA A 154 -2.07 -0.92 11.42
N ARG A 155 -2.04 0.29 11.98
CA ARG A 155 -3.20 1.20 12.03
C ARG A 155 -3.62 1.75 10.66
N SER A 156 -2.87 1.54 9.60
CA SER A 156 -3.32 1.85 8.23
C SER A 156 -4.20 0.75 7.62
N TYR A 157 -4.33 -0.40 8.30
CA TYR A 157 -5.20 -1.49 7.88
C TYR A 157 -6.52 -1.46 8.64
N PRO A 158 -7.63 -1.89 8.02
CA PRO A 158 -8.94 -1.91 8.67
C PRO A 158 -8.97 -2.78 9.95
N TRP A 159 -8.15 -3.82 10.00
CA TRP A 159 -8.07 -4.78 11.09
C TRP A 159 -6.62 -4.94 11.57
N PRO A 160 -6.09 -4.05 12.42
CA PRO A 160 -4.69 -4.08 12.86
C PRO A 160 -4.26 -5.39 13.51
N GLU A 161 -5.12 -5.99 14.35
CA GLU A 161 -4.80 -7.27 14.98
C GLU A 161 -4.70 -8.44 13.99
N GLU A 162 -5.51 -8.44 12.93
CA GLU A 162 -5.40 -9.45 11.88
C GLU A 162 -4.13 -9.25 11.08
N TRP A 163 -3.76 -8.00 10.80
CA TRP A 163 -2.52 -7.68 10.12
C TRP A 163 -1.29 -8.24 10.88
N PHE A 164 -1.21 -8.09 12.20
CA PHE A 164 -0.13 -8.66 13.01
C PHE A 164 -0.07 -10.19 12.86
N LYS A 165 -1.22 -10.87 12.84
CA LYS A 165 -1.29 -12.32 12.64
C LYS A 165 -0.83 -12.74 11.26
N ASP A 166 -1.23 -11.99 10.22
CA ASP A 166 -0.89 -12.27 8.83
C ASP A 166 0.60 -12.10 8.56
N CYS A 167 1.25 -11.10 9.15
CA CYS A 167 2.69 -10.88 9.03
C CYS A 167 3.52 -12.08 9.49
N LEU A 168 3.05 -12.82 10.50
CA LEU A 168 3.73 -14.01 11.00
C LEU A 168 3.49 -15.26 10.15
N CYS A 169 2.52 -15.26 9.24
CA CYS A 169 2.20 -16.43 8.42
C CYS A 169 3.39 -16.87 7.55
N ILE A 170 4.17 -15.94 7.01
CA ILE A 170 5.36 -16.23 6.20
C ILE A 170 6.37 -17.04 7.01
N TYR A 171 6.59 -16.67 8.28
CA TYR A 171 7.53 -17.35 9.17
C TYR A 171 7.00 -18.70 9.68
N ARG A 172 5.69 -18.87 9.79
CA ARG A 172 5.06 -20.18 10.08
C ARG A 172 5.23 -21.15 8.91
N GLN A 173 5.30 -20.65 7.69
CA GLN A 173 5.55 -21.44 6.49
C GLN A 173 7.03 -21.83 6.31
N ALA A 174 7.93 -21.37 7.18
CA ALA A 174 9.33 -21.79 7.18
C ALA A 174 9.53 -23.29 7.51
N ASP A 175 8.48 -23.96 8.02
CA ASP A 175 8.46 -25.42 8.24
C ASP A 175 8.12 -26.22 6.95
N ILE A 176 7.85 -25.52 5.83
CA ILE A 176 7.58 -26.13 4.53
C ILE A 176 8.89 -26.41 3.81
N ASP A 177 9.11 -27.69 3.46
CA ASP A 177 10.40 -28.15 2.93
C ASP A 177 10.62 -27.86 1.44
N THR A 178 9.58 -27.47 0.68
CA THR A 178 9.69 -27.19 -0.76
C THR A 178 9.28 -25.77 -1.13
N ALA A 179 9.98 -25.20 -2.12
CA ALA A 179 9.69 -23.87 -2.62
C ALA A 179 8.26 -23.74 -3.17
N GLU A 180 7.77 -24.80 -3.83
CA GLU A 180 6.44 -24.85 -4.44
C GLU A 180 5.30 -24.79 -3.42
N GLN A 181 5.53 -25.27 -2.20
CA GLN A 181 4.55 -25.24 -1.10
C GLN A 181 4.56 -23.91 -0.35
N ASN A 182 5.60 -23.09 -0.54
CA ASN A 182 5.71 -21.81 0.13
C ASN A 182 4.96 -20.71 -0.65
N ALA A 183 3.89 -20.18 -0.07
CA ALA A 183 3.02 -19.19 -0.72
C ALA A 183 3.77 -17.91 -1.11
N ALA A 184 4.74 -17.45 -0.31
CA ALA A 184 5.54 -16.26 -0.61
C ALA A 184 6.46 -16.50 -1.81
N ILE A 185 7.07 -17.68 -1.89
CA ILE A 185 7.88 -18.10 -3.04
C ILE A 185 7.01 -18.25 -4.28
N GLY A 186 5.83 -18.87 -4.15
CA GLY A 186 4.85 -18.97 -5.23
C GLY A 186 4.46 -17.60 -5.78
N TYR A 187 4.16 -16.64 -4.90
CA TYR A 187 3.85 -15.27 -5.29
C TYR A 187 5.04 -14.58 -5.99
N LEU A 188 6.26 -14.76 -5.48
CA LEU A 188 7.47 -14.23 -6.10
C LEU A 188 7.69 -14.81 -7.49
N PHE A 189 7.56 -16.14 -7.63
CA PHE A 189 7.68 -16.86 -8.89
C PHE A 189 6.70 -16.32 -9.94
N ASP A 190 5.43 -16.20 -9.57
CA ASP A 190 4.38 -15.67 -10.45
C ASP A 190 4.61 -14.20 -10.82
N THR A 191 5.09 -13.41 -9.87
CA THR A 191 5.38 -11.98 -10.10
C THR A 191 6.52 -11.80 -11.09
N VAL A 192 7.59 -12.56 -10.93
CA VAL A 192 8.72 -12.56 -11.87
C VAL A 192 8.27 -13.03 -13.25
N ARG A 193 7.53 -14.15 -13.33
CA ARG A 193 7.01 -14.66 -14.61
C ARG A 193 6.11 -13.65 -15.33
N ARG A 194 5.22 -12.95 -14.62
CA ARG A 194 4.40 -11.88 -15.21
C ARG A 194 5.26 -10.78 -15.81
N ARG A 195 6.30 -10.35 -15.09
CA ARG A 195 7.22 -9.33 -15.59
C ARG A 195 8.00 -9.78 -16.83
N PHE A 196 8.43 -11.04 -16.86
CA PHE A 196 9.09 -11.62 -18.05
C PHE A 196 8.13 -11.78 -19.23
N LYS A 197 6.85 -12.08 -19.04
CA LYS A 197 5.83 -12.03 -20.11
C LYS A 197 5.67 -10.63 -20.70
N ASP A 198 5.76 -9.59 -19.89
CA ASP A 198 5.71 -8.21 -20.37
C ASP A 198 6.95 -7.89 -21.20
N TYR A 199 8.13 -8.31 -20.76
CA TYR A 199 9.36 -8.17 -21.54
C TYR A 199 9.33 -8.98 -22.84
N ASP A 200 8.81 -10.20 -22.85
CA ASP A 200 8.66 -11.00 -24.08
C ASP A 200 7.89 -10.23 -25.15
N ARG A 201 6.73 -9.65 -24.77
CA ARG A 201 5.92 -8.82 -25.68
C ARG A 201 6.65 -7.56 -26.17
N GLN A 202 7.44 -6.95 -25.31
CA GLN A 202 8.24 -5.78 -25.68
C GLN A 202 9.36 -6.18 -26.64
N TYR A 203 10.09 -7.27 -26.37
CA TYR A 203 11.20 -7.75 -27.18
C TYR A 203 10.77 -8.24 -28.55
N GLN A 204 9.58 -8.83 -28.71
CA GLN A 204 9.00 -9.11 -30.02
C GLN A 204 8.89 -7.84 -30.88
N LYS A 205 8.46 -6.71 -30.26
CA LYS A 205 8.41 -5.41 -30.95
C LYS A 205 9.80 -4.86 -31.21
N LEU A 206 10.76 -5.02 -30.29
CA LEU A 206 12.14 -4.57 -30.54
C LEU A 206 12.81 -5.32 -31.66
N GLU A 207 12.59 -6.63 -31.80
CA GLU A 207 13.07 -7.41 -32.96
C GLU A 207 12.52 -6.86 -34.28
N SER A 208 11.22 -6.53 -34.33
CA SER A 208 10.62 -5.89 -35.51
C SER A 208 11.26 -4.54 -35.79
N ILE A 209 11.39 -3.67 -34.81
CA ILE A 209 11.99 -2.33 -34.92
C ILE A 209 13.44 -2.41 -35.42
N CYS A 210 14.23 -3.37 -34.95
CA CYS A 210 15.61 -3.55 -35.38
C CYS A 210 15.72 -3.92 -36.88
N ASN A 211 14.72 -4.61 -37.42
CA ASN A 211 14.71 -5.09 -38.82
C ASN A 211 13.99 -4.13 -39.78
N GLU A 212 13.46 -3.00 -39.32
CA GLU A 212 12.91 -1.97 -40.19
C GLU A 212 14.01 -1.28 -41.04
N PRO A 213 13.69 -0.69 -42.20
CA PRO A 213 14.70 -0.09 -43.10
C PRO A 213 15.59 0.96 -42.46
N ASP A 214 15.02 1.78 -41.52
CA ASP A 214 15.72 2.78 -40.73
C ASP A 214 15.96 2.30 -39.30
N GLY A 215 15.79 1.01 -39.03
CA GLY A 215 15.98 0.39 -37.71
C GLY A 215 17.45 0.19 -37.33
N PRO A 216 17.73 0.03 -36.03
CA PRO A 216 19.08 -0.23 -35.54
C PRO A 216 19.48 -1.72 -35.70
N LEU A 217 19.64 -2.19 -36.94
CA LEU A 217 19.98 -3.58 -37.25
C LEU A 217 21.22 -4.08 -36.47
N MET A 218 22.16 -3.18 -36.16
CA MET A 218 23.36 -3.52 -35.35
C MET A 218 23.01 -3.94 -33.91
N TYR A 219 21.79 -3.72 -33.44
CA TYR A 219 21.34 -4.17 -32.13
C TYR A 219 20.60 -5.52 -32.16
N ALA A 220 20.25 -6.01 -33.37
CA ALA A 220 19.39 -7.18 -33.55
C ALA A 220 19.96 -8.43 -32.85
N ALA A 221 21.26 -8.72 -32.99
CA ALA A 221 21.87 -9.87 -32.33
C ALA A 221 21.73 -9.82 -30.80
N ALA A 222 22.05 -8.68 -30.18
CA ALA A 222 21.92 -8.51 -28.73
C ALA A 222 20.45 -8.57 -28.28
N VAL A 223 19.51 -8.02 -29.05
CA VAL A 223 18.06 -8.08 -28.73
C VAL A 223 17.57 -9.53 -28.85
N GLN A 224 17.98 -10.28 -29.87
CA GLN A 224 17.62 -11.70 -30.01
C GLN A 224 18.21 -12.57 -28.88
N SER A 225 19.48 -12.33 -28.52
CA SER A 225 20.10 -13.01 -27.37
C SER A 225 19.37 -12.77 -26.08
N ASP A 226 19.03 -11.51 -25.78
CA ASP A 226 18.24 -11.14 -24.59
C ASP A 226 16.85 -11.78 -24.62
N HIS A 227 16.18 -11.77 -25.78
CA HIS A 227 14.85 -12.36 -25.97
C HIS A 227 14.85 -13.89 -25.81
N ALA A 228 15.89 -14.57 -26.31
CA ALA A 228 16.08 -16.00 -26.05
C ALA A 228 16.21 -16.30 -24.56
N GLY A 229 16.94 -15.47 -23.80
CA GLY A 229 17.03 -15.56 -22.34
C GLY A 229 15.68 -15.36 -21.64
N ILE A 230 14.87 -14.40 -22.10
CA ILE A 230 13.50 -14.16 -21.58
C ILE A 230 12.65 -15.43 -21.76
N ARG A 231 12.66 -16.03 -22.95
CA ARG A 231 11.90 -17.27 -23.23
C ARG A 231 12.35 -18.42 -22.37
N GLN A 232 13.67 -18.62 -22.19
CA GLN A 232 14.20 -19.65 -21.31
C GLN A 232 13.71 -19.49 -19.85
N ILE A 233 13.53 -18.26 -19.37
CA ILE A 233 12.94 -17.99 -18.05
C ILE A 233 11.46 -18.34 -18.03
N LEU A 234 10.70 -18.01 -19.06
CA LEU A 234 9.27 -18.34 -19.15
C LEU A 234 8.98 -19.83 -19.22
N ASP A 235 9.93 -20.64 -19.72
CA ASP A 235 9.83 -22.10 -19.80
C ASP A 235 10.16 -22.79 -18.46
N THR A 236 10.58 -22.07 -17.43
CA THR A 236 10.89 -22.67 -16.11
C THR A 236 9.64 -23.21 -15.43
N GLN A 237 9.79 -24.35 -14.77
CA GLN A 237 8.70 -25.04 -14.07
C GLN A 237 8.85 -24.99 -12.55
N SER A 238 10.05 -24.75 -12.01
CA SER A 238 10.33 -24.65 -10.59
C SER A 238 11.05 -23.35 -10.21
N TYR A 239 10.97 -23.00 -8.93
CA TYR A 239 11.66 -21.83 -8.38
C TYR A 239 13.19 -21.98 -8.51
N GLU A 240 13.75 -23.15 -8.23
CA GLU A 240 15.18 -23.44 -8.31
C GLU A 240 15.69 -23.29 -9.75
N GLU A 241 14.91 -23.77 -10.71
CA GLU A 241 15.24 -23.61 -12.14
C GLU A 241 15.23 -22.15 -12.54
N LEU A 242 14.22 -21.39 -12.07
CA LEU A 242 14.11 -19.94 -12.32
C LEU A 242 15.36 -19.21 -11.76
N VAL A 243 15.69 -19.45 -10.49
CA VAL A 243 16.85 -18.82 -9.84
C VAL A 243 18.14 -19.13 -10.60
N ARG A 244 18.36 -20.39 -10.93
CA ARG A 244 19.56 -20.81 -11.67
C ARG A 244 19.66 -20.15 -13.06
N LYS A 245 18.56 -20.13 -13.83
CA LYS A 245 18.54 -19.51 -15.15
C LYS A 245 18.72 -18.00 -15.08
N VAL A 246 18.06 -17.33 -14.13
CA VAL A 246 18.22 -15.87 -13.97
C VAL A 246 19.67 -15.50 -13.60
N ARG A 247 20.34 -16.28 -12.74
CA ARG A 247 21.75 -16.06 -12.39
C ARG A 247 22.70 -16.19 -13.57
N LEU A 248 22.35 -17.02 -14.56
CA LEU A 248 23.15 -17.24 -15.77
C LEU A 248 22.89 -16.21 -16.87
N LEU A 249 21.85 -15.38 -16.74
CA LEU A 249 21.57 -14.33 -17.72
C LEU A 249 22.74 -13.34 -17.81
N SER A 250 23.22 -13.14 -19.00
CA SER A 250 24.27 -12.18 -19.34
C SER A 250 23.84 -11.33 -20.54
N PHE A 251 24.45 -10.18 -20.68
CA PHE A 251 24.03 -9.19 -21.67
C PHE A 251 25.18 -8.88 -22.64
N GLU A 252 24.97 -9.13 -23.90
CA GLU A 252 25.91 -8.77 -24.94
C GLU A 252 26.03 -7.25 -25.10
N THR A 253 27.17 -6.81 -25.60
CA THR A 253 27.38 -5.39 -25.90
C THR A 253 26.63 -5.03 -27.18
N LEU A 254 25.91 -3.89 -27.16
CA LEU A 254 25.23 -3.38 -28.35
C LEU A 254 26.25 -3.06 -29.47
N GLY A 255 25.99 -3.53 -30.67
CA GLY A 255 26.77 -3.23 -31.83
C GLY A 255 26.84 -1.72 -32.14
N ARG A 256 27.79 -1.34 -32.95
CA ARG A 256 27.97 0.06 -33.38
C ARG A 256 27.82 0.16 -34.89
N SER A 257 27.17 1.23 -35.36
CA SER A 257 27.08 1.56 -36.80
C SER A 257 27.42 3.02 -37.00
N ARG A 258 28.03 3.33 -38.16
CA ARG A 258 28.32 4.70 -38.61
C ARG A 258 27.30 5.21 -39.60
N SER A 259 26.31 4.40 -40.01
CA SER A 259 25.25 4.84 -40.94
C SER A 259 24.43 5.98 -40.36
N LYS A 260 24.17 6.97 -41.19
CA LYS A 260 23.31 8.11 -40.87
C LYS A 260 21.83 7.85 -41.15
N ASP A 261 21.51 6.72 -41.77
CA ASP A 261 20.12 6.38 -42.16
C ASP A 261 19.32 5.74 -41.05
N ILE A 262 19.96 5.50 -39.87
CA ILE A 262 19.33 4.87 -38.74
C ILE A 262 18.59 5.93 -37.88
N SER A 263 17.31 5.69 -37.62
CA SER A 263 16.49 6.56 -36.78
C SER A 263 17.02 6.60 -35.35
N GLU A 264 17.41 7.79 -34.86
CA GLU A 264 17.86 7.98 -33.49
C GLU A 264 16.73 7.72 -32.47
N VAL A 265 15.46 7.94 -32.86
CA VAL A 265 14.30 7.65 -32.02
C VAL A 265 14.17 6.15 -31.79
N LYS A 266 14.30 5.34 -32.85
CA LYS A 266 14.25 3.87 -32.74
C LYS A 266 15.44 3.33 -31.95
N LYS A 267 16.64 3.86 -32.16
CA LYS A 267 17.82 3.52 -31.35
C LYS A 267 17.61 3.80 -29.85
N ALA A 268 17.09 4.98 -29.53
CA ALA A 268 16.82 5.37 -28.15
C ALA A 268 15.75 4.46 -27.50
N ALA A 269 14.67 4.14 -28.22
CA ALA A 269 13.60 3.27 -27.74
C ALA A 269 14.11 1.84 -27.45
N VAL A 270 14.89 1.24 -28.35
CA VAL A 270 15.48 -0.08 -28.14
C VAL A 270 16.42 -0.05 -26.94
N LYS A 271 17.26 0.97 -26.83
CA LYS A 271 18.21 1.09 -25.74
C LYS A 271 17.51 1.26 -24.39
N GLN A 272 16.48 2.10 -24.32
CA GLN A 272 15.74 2.35 -23.08
C GLN A 272 15.13 1.04 -22.53
N ILE A 273 14.35 0.32 -23.35
CA ILE A 273 13.70 -0.92 -22.89
C ILE A 273 14.73 -1.96 -22.49
N ARG A 274 15.83 -2.06 -23.24
CA ARG A 274 16.92 -2.96 -22.91
C ARG A 274 17.61 -2.59 -21.60
N ASP A 275 17.89 -1.33 -21.38
CA ASP A 275 18.51 -0.83 -20.13
C ASP A 275 17.61 -1.08 -18.92
N GLU A 276 16.28 -0.91 -19.07
CA GLU A 276 15.29 -1.24 -18.04
C GLU A 276 15.28 -2.74 -17.72
N TYR A 277 15.23 -3.60 -18.75
CA TYR A 277 15.31 -5.06 -18.59
C TYR A 277 16.61 -5.49 -17.92
N LYS A 278 17.73 -5.00 -18.42
CA LYS A 278 19.06 -5.26 -17.84
C LYS A 278 19.14 -4.83 -16.37
N ALA A 279 18.66 -3.65 -16.05
CA ALA A 279 18.63 -3.16 -14.69
C ALA A 279 17.73 -4.04 -13.79
N TYR A 280 16.58 -4.46 -14.26
CA TYR A 280 15.71 -5.38 -13.52
C TYR A 280 16.40 -6.71 -13.22
N VAL A 281 17.02 -7.32 -14.24
CA VAL A 281 17.74 -8.60 -14.04
C VAL A 281 18.93 -8.42 -13.11
N THR A 282 19.84 -7.47 -13.39
CA THR A 282 21.10 -7.36 -12.66
C THR A 282 20.96 -6.74 -11.28
N LYS A 283 20.18 -5.66 -11.15
CA LYS A 283 20.08 -4.89 -9.90
C LYS A 283 18.97 -5.38 -8.97
N THR A 284 17.93 -6.01 -9.52
CA THR A 284 16.82 -6.51 -8.70
C THR A 284 16.89 -8.01 -8.50
N LEU A 285 16.89 -8.79 -9.58
CA LEU A 285 16.84 -10.24 -9.45
C LEU A 285 18.17 -10.81 -8.96
N GLN A 286 19.26 -10.58 -9.69
CA GLN A 286 20.57 -11.16 -9.36
C GLN A 286 21.19 -10.57 -8.08
N ALA A 287 21.08 -9.25 -7.87
CA ALA A 287 21.73 -8.60 -6.75
C ALA A 287 20.92 -8.59 -5.44
N LYS A 288 19.59 -8.79 -5.50
CA LYS A 288 18.74 -8.67 -4.30
C LYS A 288 17.90 -9.91 -4.04
N LEU A 289 17.17 -10.43 -5.05
CA LEU A 289 16.17 -11.47 -4.83
C LEU A 289 16.74 -12.89 -4.95
N PHE A 290 17.57 -13.15 -5.94
CA PHE A 290 18.10 -14.49 -6.22
C PHE A 290 19.57 -14.64 -5.85
N THR A 291 19.94 -14.08 -4.70
CA THR A 291 21.33 -14.14 -4.16
C THR A 291 21.65 -15.50 -3.54
N LYS A 292 20.64 -16.17 -2.97
CA LYS A 292 20.78 -17.46 -2.26
C LYS A 292 19.91 -18.52 -2.92
N GLU A 293 20.22 -19.77 -2.65
CA GLU A 293 19.37 -20.91 -2.98
C GLU A 293 18.23 -21.02 -1.98
N PHE A 294 17.14 -21.73 -2.34
CA PHE A 294 15.95 -21.80 -1.51
C PHE A 294 16.24 -22.37 -0.12
N ALA A 295 17.04 -23.43 -0.02
CA ALA A 295 17.40 -24.04 1.26
C ALA A 295 18.05 -23.01 2.21
N ASN A 296 18.98 -22.20 1.71
CA ASN A 296 19.64 -21.16 2.49
C ASN A 296 18.68 -20.00 2.87
N LEU A 297 17.70 -19.71 2.01
CA LEU A 297 16.66 -18.72 2.35
C LEU A 297 15.75 -19.24 3.48
N LEU A 298 15.41 -20.54 3.48
CA LEU A 298 14.65 -21.15 4.58
C LEU A 298 15.42 -21.10 5.89
N GLU A 299 16.72 -21.38 5.86
CA GLU A 299 17.59 -21.28 7.03
C GLU A 299 17.63 -19.84 7.57
N ASP A 300 17.84 -18.85 6.73
CA ASP A 300 17.78 -17.43 7.12
C ASP A 300 16.40 -17.06 7.73
N ILE A 301 15.30 -17.57 7.17
CA ILE A 301 13.95 -17.33 7.72
C ILE A 301 13.80 -17.97 9.09
N ARG A 302 14.26 -19.22 9.26
CA ARG A 302 14.21 -19.94 10.53
C ARG A 302 15.05 -19.25 11.61
N GLU A 303 16.26 -18.82 11.27
CA GLU A 303 17.16 -18.09 12.18
C GLU A 303 16.57 -16.74 12.59
N ASN A 304 15.94 -16.00 11.67
CA ASN A 304 15.34 -14.70 11.96
C ASN A 304 13.94 -14.77 12.61
N LYS A 305 13.28 -15.94 12.58
CA LYS A 305 11.91 -16.13 13.09
C LYS A 305 11.75 -15.61 14.53
N PRO A 306 12.59 -15.97 15.51
CA PRO A 306 12.40 -15.53 16.89
C PRO A 306 12.45 -13.99 17.03
N ALA A 307 13.36 -13.34 16.29
CA ALA A 307 13.51 -11.89 16.30
C ALA A 307 12.30 -11.18 15.68
N VAL A 308 11.76 -11.72 14.59
CA VAL A 308 10.55 -11.16 13.94
C VAL A 308 9.32 -11.40 14.80
N GLU A 309 9.19 -12.57 15.43
CA GLU A 309 8.10 -12.86 16.37
C GLU A 309 8.16 -11.92 17.57
N MET A 310 9.34 -11.64 18.13
CA MET A 310 9.51 -10.68 19.21
C MET A 310 9.13 -9.27 18.76
N MET A 311 9.62 -8.83 17.60
CA MET A 311 9.29 -7.53 17.01
C MET A 311 7.77 -7.33 16.87
N MET A 312 7.07 -8.34 16.35
CA MET A 312 5.61 -8.29 16.20
C MET A 312 4.89 -8.34 17.54
N THR A 313 5.41 -9.11 18.49
CA THR A 313 4.86 -9.18 19.86
C THR A 313 4.94 -7.81 20.53
N LEU A 314 6.10 -7.15 20.48
CA LEU A 314 6.29 -5.81 21.06
C LEU A 314 5.36 -4.78 20.39
N ALA A 315 5.26 -4.80 19.06
CA ALA A 315 4.39 -3.86 18.36
C ALA A 315 2.89 -4.10 18.65
N GLN A 316 2.48 -5.36 18.80
CA GLN A 316 1.11 -5.72 19.16
C GLN A 316 0.79 -5.39 20.63
N ASP A 317 1.73 -5.62 21.54
CA ASP A 317 1.57 -5.26 22.95
C ASP A 317 1.48 -3.74 23.10
N PHE A 318 2.34 -2.99 22.44
CA PHE A 318 2.27 -1.53 22.38
C PHE A 318 0.91 -1.05 21.83
N TYR A 319 0.41 -1.65 20.76
CA TYR A 319 -0.91 -1.33 20.19
C TYR A 319 -2.03 -1.50 21.24
N ARG A 320 -2.02 -2.61 21.99
CA ARG A 320 -3.03 -2.91 23.01
C ARG A 320 -2.94 -1.98 24.20
N ARG A 321 -1.72 -1.68 24.66
CA ARG A 321 -1.50 -0.73 25.77
C ARG A 321 -1.97 0.66 25.39
N MET A 322 -1.66 1.11 24.18
CA MET A 322 -2.15 2.39 23.67
C MET A 322 -3.69 2.45 23.61
N ASP A 323 -4.36 1.37 23.19
CA ASP A 323 -5.83 1.32 23.21
C ASP A 323 -6.38 1.40 24.64
N THR A 324 -5.80 0.66 25.58
CA THR A 324 -6.18 0.67 26.99
C THR A 324 -6.00 2.07 27.61
N GLU A 325 -4.83 2.66 27.47
CA GLU A 325 -4.52 3.99 27.99
C GLU A 325 -5.42 5.09 27.43
N LYS A 326 -5.71 5.03 26.13
CA LYS A 326 -6.63 5.97 25.50
C LYS A 326 -8.04 5.82 26.07
N ARG A 327 -8.52 4.60 26.28
CA ARG A 327 -9.82 4.34 26.92
C ARG A 327 -9.88 4.83 28.35
N GLU A 328 -8.85 4.57 29.17
CA GLU A 328 -8.79 5.02 30.56
C GLU A 328 -8.76 6.56 30.68
N ARG A 329 -8.08 7.24 29.77
CA ARG A 329 -8.03 8.71 29.71
C ARG A 329 -9.23 9.32 28.98
N ASN A 330 -10.13 8.49 28.49
CA ASN A 330 -11.29 8.88 27.69
C ASN A 330 -10.93 9.78 26.50
N VAL A 331 -9.88 9.39 25.78
CA VAL A 331 -9.39 10.09 24.59
C VAL A 331 -9.34 9.15 23.39
N ILE A 332 -9.53 9.72 22.22
CA ILE A 332 -9.33 9.06 20.92
C ILE A 332 -8.49 9.98 20.03
N ASP A 333 -7.77 9.40 19.09
CA ASP A 333 -7.12 10.15 18.02
C ASP A 333 -7.91 10.07 16.70
N PHE A 334 -7.44 10.75 15.66
CA PHE A 334 -8.11 10.76 14.35
C PHE A 334 -8.16 9.38 13.70
N ASN A 335 -7.14 8.57 13.91
CA ASN A 335 -7.08 7.23 13.32
C ASN A 335 -8.05 6.26 14.03
N ASP A 336 -8.25 6.41 15.34
CA ASP A 336 -9.21 5.59 16.08
C ASP A 336 -10.64 5.74 15.54
N MET A 337 -11.03 6.96 15.12
CA MET A 337 -12.35 7.21 14.55
C MET A 337 -12.63 6.46 13.25
N GLU A 338 -11.58 6.06 12.53
CA GLU A 338 -11.71 5.29 11.28
C GLU A 338 -11.84 3.78 11.55
N HIS A 339 -11.43 3.31 12.73
CA HIS A 339 -11.44 1.90 13.14
C HIS A 339 -12.61 1.51 14.05
N MET A 340 -13.22 2.49 14.71
CA MET A 340 -14.41 2.31 15.55
C MET A 340 -15.68 2.18 14.69
#